data_81acdc5a2c150b23fcecbe9eb603b336
#
_entry.id   81acdc5a2c150b23fcecbe9eb603b336
#
_cell.length_a   1.000
_cell.length_b   1.000
_cell.length_c   1.000
_cell.angle_alpha   90.00
_cell.angle_beta   90.00
_cell.angle_gamma   90.00
#
_symmetry.space_group_name_H-M   'P 1'
#
loop_
_entity.id
_entity.type
_entity.pdbx_description
1 polymer ?
#
loop_
_entity_poly.entity_id
_entity_poly.type
_entity_poly.pdbx_seq_one_letter_code
_entity_poly.pdbx_strand_id
1 'polypeptide(L)'
;VGRVWLCGTLWVFAVLKLVHTEQVRNGTHGEACAANLVSMWSNLDALDATGWLERIAQGGSVESGMRACLDKIEQTDKHINAFHHVFAGNALEQARVCDATPAEKRGPLHGLPIAIKEENAIAGIPTAFGTAAMSTPATEDSEVVAALRCAGAIIVGTTRMPEFGTWPFTESQNGGVTRNPLDPRFSPGGSSGGSAAAVAAGMIPVAIGGDGGGSIRIPAAHCGLYGLKPRRGRVSTAPAEHLWWDLGTIGPLAKSPRDLRLIYSVIGQFPAVPLPKQLRIAVHINPKIAGVMVPAQLTDAALQAAEQLAKGMNGVIVDTDLRLPTPTDAFMPQFLGGLVAEVKQLDQPEKIEKRSRQLVRIGHFVGSRRAVDWARKRGERYARDVDKLLDQYDVIVSPTVAARPPLAGILDGCGPIRAQLASLPYVAFTALWNVTGHPAIAVPVGVGNDGMPLSVQLAGRDEDMLLRLAVTLGKPNLT
;
A
#
# COMPACT_ATOMS: atom_id res chain seq x y z
N VAL A 1 4.64 29.74 -17.02
CA VAL A 1 5.19 29.66 -18.37
C VAL A 1 5.19 28.19 -18.77
N GLY A 2 4.35 27.84 -19.74
CA GLY A 2 3.97 26.47 -20.08
C GLY A 2 5.12 25.51 -20.41
N ARG A 3 5.00 24.29 -19.95
CA ARG A 3 5.64 23.12 -20.55
C ARG A 3 4.57 22.11 -20.93
N VAL A 4 4.39 21.98 -22.23
CA VAL A 4 3.60 20.95 -22.89
C VAL A 4 4.32 19.61 -22.70
N TRP A 5 3.64 18.62 -22.12
CA TRP A 5 4.10 17.25 -22.01
C TRP A 5 3.82 16.52 -23.33
N LEU A 6 4.86 16.24 -24.08
CA LEU A 6 4.85 15.25 -25.16
C LEU A 6 5.05 13.87 -24.56
N CYS A 7 4.01 13.06 -24.64
CA CYS A 7 3.94 11.69 -24.18
C CYS A 7 4.81 10.79 -25.04
N GLY A 8 5.86 10.17 -24.48
CA GLY A 8 6.71 9.19 -25.14
C GLY A 8 6.01 7.86 -25.37
N THR A 9 5.32 7.73 -26.50
CA THR A 9 4.69 6.50 -26.99
C THR A 9 5.69 5.66 -27.77
N LEU A 10 6.49 4.79 -27.16
CA LEU A 10 7.32 3.84 -27.95
C LEU A 10 7.65 2.48 -27.26
N TRP A 11 7.16 2.17 -26.06
CA TRP A 11 7.56 0.91 -25.41
C TRP A 11 6.42 -0.08 -25.09
N VAL A 12 5.16 0.31 -25.22
CA VAL A 12 4.00 -0.56 -24.92
C VAL A 12 3.59 -1.43 -26.13
N PHE A 13 4.01 -1.10 -27.34
CA PHE A 13 3.60 -1.81 -28.57
C PHE A 13 4.36 -3.11 -28.88
N ALA A 14 5.42 -3.42 -28.17
CA ALA A 14 6.24 -4.62 -28.46
C ALA A 14 5.68 -5.92 -27.86
N VAL A 15 4.79 -5.88 -26.88
CA VAL A 15 4.24 -7.08 -26.21
C VAL A 15 2.88 -7.52 -26.78
N LEU A 16 2.17 -6.65 -27.49
CA LEU A 16 0.80 -6.93 -27.98
C LEU A 16 0.70 -7.43 -29.42
N LYS A 17 1.81 -7.69 -30.14
CA LYS A 17 1.77 -8.04 -31.59
C LYS A 17 1.85 -9.52 -31.91
N LEU A 18 1.69 -10.47 -30.99
CA LEU A 18 1.91 -11.89 -31.25
C LEU A 18 0.66 -12.81 -31.12
N VAL A 19 -0.55 -12.26 -31.03
CA VAL A 19 -1.76 -13.10 -31.14
C VAL A 19 -2.86 -12.36 -31.93
N HIS A 20 -2.78 -12.40 -33.24
CA HIS A 20 -3.96 -12.17 -34.08
C HIS A 20 -3.79 -12.92 -35.38
N THR A 21 -4.42 -14.07 -35.53
CA THR A 21 -5.15 -14.53 -36.74
C THR A 21 -5.90 -15.80 -36.41
N GLU A 22 -7.15 -15.79 -36.91
CA GLU A 22 -8.09 -16.89 -37.15
C GLU A 22 -9.25 -17.04 -36.19
N GLN A 23 -10.38 -16.66 -36.67
CA GLN A 23 -11.67 -17.36 -36.88
C GLN A 23 -12.87 -16.44 -36.64
N VAL A 24 -13.35 -15.91 -37.74
CA VAL A 24 -14.74 -15.42 -37.86
C VAL A 24 -15.49 -16.40 -38.76
N ARG A 25 -16.46 -17.10 -38.20
CA ARG A 25 -17.68 -17.56 -38.94
C ARG A 25 -18.75 -18.17 -38.03
N ASN A 26 -19.95 -17.55 -38.17
CA ASN A 26 -21.30 -18.11 -38.02
C ASN A 26 -21.98 -18.21 -36.63
N GLY A 27 -22.82 -17.25 -36.32
CA GLY A 27 -24.27 -17.31 -36.10
C GLY A 27 -24.83 -18.23 -34.99
N THR A 28 -24.90 -17.68 -33.79
CA THR A 28 -25.92 -17.85 -32.73
C THR A 28 -25.47 -16.97 -31.54
N HIS A 29 -25.47 -15.66 -31.74
CA HIS A 29 -24.55 -14.78 -30.95
C HIS A 29 -25.17 -14.02 -29.77
N GLY A 30 -26.47 -14.10 -29.49
CA GLY A 30 -27.04 -13.31 -28.39
C GLY A 30 -26.85 -13.93 -27.00
N GLU A 31 -27.23 -15.19 -26.83
CA GLU A 31 -27.21 -15.85 -25.50
C GLU A 31 -25.84 -16.41 -25.13
N ALA A 32 -25.07 -16.91 -26.09
CA ALA A 32 -23.72 -17.40 -25.85
C ALA A 32 -22.73 -16.25 -25.54
N CYS A 33 -22.95 -15.06 -26.12
CA CYS A 33 -22.14 -13.88 -25.82
C CYS A 33 -22.42 -13.35 -24.41
N ALA A 34 -23.67 -13.31 -23.97
CA ALA A 34 -24.04 -12.90 -22.61
C ALA A 34 -23.54 -13.89 -21.55
N ALA A 35 -23.64 -15.20 -21.79
CA ALA A 35 -23.13 -16.24 -20.89
C ALA A 35 -21.59 -16.21 -20.80
N ASN A 36 -20.85 -15.95 -21.88
CA ASN A 36 -19.41 -15.76 -21.88
C ASN A 36 -18.99 -14.49 -21.15
N LEU A 37 -19.72 -13.39 -21.26
CA LEU A 37 -19.44 -12.14 -20.56
C LEU A 37 -19.61 -12.29 -19.04
N VAL A 38 -20.61 -13.01 -18.57
CA VAL A 38 -20.82 -13.32 -17.15
C VAL A 38 -19.72 -14.27 -16.63
N SER A 39 -19.26 -15.24 -17.42
CA SER A 39 -18.20 -16.15 -17.02
C SER A 39 -16.82 -15.48 -16.89
N MET A 40 -16.55 -14.42 -17.64
CA MET A 40 -15.28 -13.68 -17.59
C MET A 40 -15.03 -13.00 -16.24
N TRP A 41 -16.07 -12.61 -15.51
CA TRP A 41 -15.96 -11.91 -14.23
C TRP A 41 -16.33 -12.77 -13.02
N SER A 42 -16.44 -14.09 -13.19
CA SER A 42 -16.92 -15.02 -12.14
C SER A 42 -15.93 -15.28 -11.01
N ASN A 43 -14.64 -14.99 -11.19
CA ASN A 43 -13.61 -15.24 -10.17
C ASN A 43 -12.76 -13.99 -9.92
N LEU A 44 -13.34 -13.02 -9.21
CA LEU A 44 -12.64 -11.78 -8.84
C LEU A 44 -11.57 -12.00 -7.76
N ASP A 45 -11.73 -13.03 -6.92
CA ASP A 45 -10.81 -13.30 -5.82
C ASP A 45 -9.39 -13.59 -6.31
N ALA A 46 -9.28 -14.30 -7.43
CA ALA A 46 -8.00 -14.63 -8.06
C ALA A 46 -7.46 -13.52 -8.98
N LEU A 47 -8.28 -12.49 -9.28
CA LEU A 47 -7.95 -11.48 -10.27
C LEU A 47 -7.06 -10.40 -9.66
N ASP A 48 -5.90 -10.18 -10.26
CA ASP A 48 -5.03 -9.06 -9.97
C ASP A 48 -5.25 -7.90 -10.98
N ALA A 49 -4.63 -6.75 -10.78
CA ALA A 49 -4.87 -5.57 -11.61
C ALA A 49 -4.47 -5.79 -13.08
N THR A 50 -3.36 -6.46 -13.31
CA THR A 50 -2.90 -6.79 -14.66
C THR A 50 -3.88 -7.75 -15.34
N GLY A 51 -4.34 -8.79 -14.64
CA GLY A 51 -5.33 -9.72 -15.15
C GLY A 51 -6.70 -9.06 -15.44
N TRP A 52 -7.06 -8.03 -14.68
CA TRP A 52 -8.24 -7.21 -14.98
C TRP A 52 -8.11 -6.52 -16.34
N LEU A 53 -6.99 -5.85 -16.57
CA LEU A 53 -6.70 -5.17 -17.84
C LEU A 53 -6.58 -6.17 -19.01
N GLU A 54 -6.01 -7.34 -18.79
CA GLU A 54 -5.94 -8.42 -19.77
C GLU A 54 -7.34 -8.88 -20.20
N ARG A 55 -8.30 -9.01 -19.28
CA ARG A 55 -9.70 -9.34 -19.61
C ARG A 55 -10.38 -8.25 -20.46
N ILE A 56 -10.15 -6.98 -20.13
CA ILE A 56 -10.68 -5.85 -20.95
C ILE A 56 -10.06 -5.90 -22.35
N ALA A 57 -8.75 -6.17 -22.47
CA ALA A 57 -8.08 -6.28 -23.76
C ALA A 57 -8.59 -7.46 -24.60
N GLN A 58 -9.10 -8.52 -23.96
CA GLN A 58 -9.76 -9.67 -24.60
C GLN A 58 -11.23 -9.42 -24.95
N GLY A 59 -11.73 -8.18 -24.79
CA GLY A 59 -13.10 -7.80 -25.13
C GLY A 59 -14.09 -7.88 -23.97
N GLY A 60 -13.62 -8.03 -22.74
CA GLY A 60 -14.46 -7.94 -21.55
C GLY A 60 -15.05 -6.54 -21.37
N SER A 61 -16.36 -6.45 -21.10
CA SER A 61 -17.03 -5.18 -20.82
C SER A 61 -16.59 -4.65 -19.45
N VAL A 62 -16.16 -3.38 -19.43
CA VAL A 62 -15.79 -2.66 -18.19
C VAL A 62 -17.00 -2.52 -17.28
N GLU A 63 -18.19 -2.22 -17.83
CA GLU A 63 -19.43 -2.12 -17.04
C GLU A 63 -19.76 -3.44 -16.36
N SER A 64 -19.66 -4.57 -17.08
CA SER A 64 -19.94 -5.90 -16.50
C SER A 64 -18.94 -6.24 -15.38
N GLY A 65 -17.66 -5.96 -15.57
CA GLY A 65 -16.63 -6.13 -14.54
C GLY A 65 -16.89 -5.24 -13.34
N MET A 66 -17.25 -3.96 -13.57
CA MET A 66 -17.54 -3.03 -12.48
C MET A 66 -18.76 -3.45 -11.66
N ARG A 67 -19.83 -3.97 -12.30
CA ARG A 67 -21.00 -4.53 -11.59
C ARG A 67 -20.56 -5.68 -10.68
N ALA A 68 -19.81 -6.66 -11.20
CA ALA A 68 -19.31 -7.76 -10.40
C ALA A 68 -18.43 -7.29 -9.23
N CYS A 69 -17.59 -6.27 -9.44
CA CYS A 69 -16.80 -5.64 -8.39
C CYS A 69 -17.68 -5.02 -7.30
N LEU A 70 -18.70 -4.24 -7.67
CA LEU A 70 -19.61 -3.59 -6.72
C LEU A 70 -20.47 -4.59 -5.96
N ASP A 71 -20.97 -5.64 -6.63
CA ASP A 71 -21.70 -6.74 -5.99
C ASP A 71 -20.83 -7.46 -4.95
N LYS A 72 -19.56 -7.69 -5.29
CA LYS A 72 -18.59 -8.29 -4.34
C LYS A 72 -18.35 -7.38 -3.13
N ILE A 73 -18.23 -6.07 -3.33
CA ILE A 73 -18.11 -5.10 -2.25
C ILE A 73 -19.34 -5.17 -1.34
N GLU A 74 -20.54 -5.09 -1.91
CA GLU A 74 -21.80 -5.13 -1.14
C GLU A 74 -21.96 -6.41 -0.32
N GLN A 75 -21.59 -7.55 -0.89
CA GLN A 75 -21.69 -8.84 -0.20
C GLN A 75 -20.65 -9.00 0.90
N THR A 76 -19.44 -8.48 0.72
CA THR A 76 -18.29 -8.80 1.57
C THR A 76 -18.02 -7.72 2.62
N ASP A 77 -18.16 -6.43 2.25
CA ASP A 77 -17.70 -5.32 3.10
C ASP A 77 -18.51 -5.16 4.38
N LYS A 78 -19.77 -5.59 4.41
CA LYS A 78 -20.58 -5.64 5.64
C LYS A 78 -19.96 -6.45 6.78
N HIS A 79 -19.05 -7.38 6.46
CA HIS A 79 -18.34 -8.23 7.43
C HIS A 79 -16.90 -7.77 7.67
N ILE A 80 -16.32 -7.04 6.71
CA ILE A 80 -14.92 -6.61 6.74
C ILE A 80 -14.78 -5.16 7.19
N ASN A 81 -15.69 -4.28 6.76
CA ASN A 81 -15.66 -2.84 7.05
C ASN A 81 -14.39 -2.16 6.51
N ALA A 82 -14.06 -2.43 5.25
CA ALA A 82 -12.88 -1.89 4.56
C ALA A 82 -13.13 -0.52 3.93
N PHE A 83 -14.37 -0.27 3.44
CA PHE A 83 -14.72 0.98 2.77
C PHE A 83 -15.33 2.00 3.72
N HIS A 84 -14.96 3.27 3.49
CA HIS A 84 -15.65 4.41 4.10
C HIS A 84 -16.80 4.87 3.19
N HIS A 85 -16.52 5.10 1.91
CA HIS A 85 -17.51 5.41 0.89
C HIS A 85 -17.32 4.53 -0.35
N VAL A 86 -18.43 4.12 -0.95
CA VAL A 86 -18.46 3.43 -2.25
C VAL A 86 -19.22 4.30 -3.25
N PHE A 87 -18.60 4.64 -4.38
CA PHE A 87 -19.13 5.53 -5.40
C PHE A 87 -19.83 4.76 -6.53
N ALA A 88 -20.73 3.83 -6.19
CA ALA A 88 -21.31 2.84 -7.11
C ALA A 88 -21.88 3.47 -8.39
N GLY A 89 -22.73 4.50 -8.26
CA GLY A 89 -23.34 5.17 -9.41
C GLY A 89 -22.31 5.82 -10.35
N ASN A 90 -21.34 6.53 -9.76
CA ASN A 90 -20.28 7.18 -10.52
C ASN A 90 -19.33 6.15 -11.18
N ALA A 91 -19.00 5.07 -10.49
CA ALA A 91 -18.15 4.00 -11.03
C ALA A 91 -18.81 3.31 -12.24
N LEU A 92 -20.11 3.03 -12.19
CA LEU A 92 -20.85 2.45 -13.31
C LEU A 92 -20.94 3.40 -14.50
N GLU A 93 -21.15 4.69 -14.26
CA GLU A 93 -21.19 5.69 -15.34
C GLU A 93 -19.82 5.79 -16.03
N GLN A 94 -18.74 5.88 -15.27
CA GLN A 94 -17.38 5.86 -15.82
C GLN A 94 -17.08 4.56 -16.57
N ALA A 95 -17.58 3.41 -16.09
CA ALA A 95 -17.41 2.12 -16.77
C ALA A 95 -18.08 2.09 -18.16
N ARG A 96 -19.29 2.66 -18.29
CA ARG A 96 -19.95 2.81 -19.61
C ARG A 96 -19.17 3.72 -20.54
N VAL A 97 -18.62 4.82 -20.02
CA VAL A 97 -17.74 5.71 -20.80
C VAL A 97 -16.51 4.96 -21.29
N CYS A 98 -15.91 4.12 -20.42
CA CYS A 98 -14.78 3.26 -20.80
C CYS A 98 -15.16 2.29 -21.92
N ASP A 99 -16.29 1.59 -21.83
CA ASP A 99 -16.74 0.67 -22.88
C ASP A 99 -16.95 1.37 -24.23
N ALA A 100 -17.41 2.63 -24.22
CA ALA A 100 -17.57 3.46 -25.42
C ALA A 100 -16.25 4.09 -25.93
N THR A 101 -15.16 4.00 -25.18
CA THR A 101 -13.90 4.68 -25.52
C THR A 101 -13.13 3.88 -26.59
N PRO A 102 -12.79 4.47 -27.76
CA PRO A 102 -11.98 3.85 -28.79
C PRO A 102 -10.61 3.41 -28.27
N ALA A 103 -10.08 2.30 -28.80
CA ALA A 103 -8.86 1.68 -28.31
C ALA A 103 -7.64 2.62 -28.30
N GLU A 104 -7.53 3.48 -29.30
CA GLU A 104 -6.44 4.48 -29.45
C GLU A 104 -6.47 5.61 -28.40
N LYS A 105 -7.59 5.77 -27.69
CA LYS A 105 -7.77 6.77 -26.64
C LYS A 105 -7.65 6.18 -25.22
N ARG A 106 -7.47 4.85 -25.11
CA ARG A 106 -7.41 4.18 -23.83
C ARG A 106 -6.06 4.39 -23.14
N GLY A 107 -6.12 4.82 -21.88
CA GLY A 107 -4.93 4.93 -21.03
C GLY A 107 -4.45 3.57 -20.50
N PRO A 108 -3.27 3.53 -19.86
CA PRO A 108 -2.67 2.28 -19.38
C PRO A 108 -3.46 1.58 -18.25
N LEU A 109 -4.34 2.30 -17.55
CA LEU A 109 -5.21 1.77 -16.49
C LEU A 109 -6.69 1.78 -16.89
N HIS A 110 -6.98 1.77 -18.19
CA HIS A 110 -8.32 1.92 -18.73
C HIS A 110 -9.32 0.93 -18.12
N GLY A 111 -10.32 1.46 -17.39
CA GLY A 111 -11.37 0.67 -16.77
C GLY A 111 -10.95 -0.14 -15.51
N LEU A 112 -9.74 0.08 -14.98
CA LEU A 112 -9.28 -0.58 -13.77
C LEU A 112 -9.96 0.02 -12.53
N PRO A 113 -10.69 -0.76 -11.69
CA PRO A 113 -11.22 -0.28 -10.43
C PRO A 113 -10.10 -0.12 -9.39
N ILE A 114 -10.04 1.05 -8.76
CA ILE A 114 -9.07 1.38 -7.71
C ILE A 114 -9.81 2.00 -6.52
N ALA A 115 -9.45 1.59 -5.30
CA ALA A 115 -9.87 2.31 -4.09
C ALA A 115 -8.73 3.16 -3.53
N ILE A 116 -9.10 4.26 -2.89
CA ILE A 116 -8.19 5.28 -2.40
C ILE A 116 -8.32 5.36 -0.88
N LYS A 117 -7.20 5.27 -0.16
CA LYS A 117 -7.21 5.53 1.28
C LYS A 117 -7.71 6.94 1.57
N GLU A 118 -8.60 7.08 2.53
CA GLU A 118 -9.33 8.32 2.85
C GLU A 118 -8.46 9.49 3.37
N GLU A 119 -7.14 9.38 3.33
CA GLU A 119 -6.19 10.48 3.54
C GLU A 119 -5.81 11.23 2.26
N ASN A 120 -6.18 10.69 1.08
CA ASN A 120 -5.92 11.33 -0.19
C ASN A 120 -7.15 12.08 -0.68
N ALA A 121 -6.97 13.34 -1.05
CA ALA A 121 -8.07 14.18 -1.51
C ALA A 121 -8.68 13.66 -2.82
N ILE A 122 -10.01 13.63 -2.85
CA ILE A 122 -10.84 13.37 -4.03
C ILE A 122 -11.79 14.56 -4.16
N ALA A 123 -11.79 15.23 -5.30
CA ALA A 123 -12.64 16.40 -5.55
C ALA A 123 -14.12 16.12 -5.24
N GLY A 124 -14.74 17.02 -4.49
CA GLY A 124 -16.14 16.92 -4.07
C GLY A 124 -16.41 16.02 -2.85
N ILE A 125 -15.36 15.40 -2.27
CA ILE A 125 -15.46 14.49 -1.10
C ILE A 125 -14.61 15.06 0.05
N PRO A 126 -15.09 15.07 1.31
CA PRO A 126 -14.26 15.41 2.46
C PRO A 126 -13.11 14.41 2.62
N THR A 127 -11.89 14.90 2.84
CA THR A 127 -10.73 14.06 3.15
C THR A 127 -10.80 13.68 4.62
N ALA A 128 -11.37 12.50 4.92
CA ALA A 128 -11.83 12.18 6.27
C ALA A 128 -10.73 11.87 7.28
N PHE A 129 -9.55 11.37 6.88
CA PHE A 129 -8.46 10.96 7.78
C PHE A 129 -8.89 10.03 8.93
N GLY A 130 -9.92 9.19 8.71
CA GLY A 130 -10.47 8.31 9.76
C GLY A 130 -11.26 9.02 10.86
N THR A 131 -11.53 10.32 10.74
CA THR A 131 -12.21 11.15 11.72
C THR A 131 -13.55 11.70 11.20
N ALA A 132 -14.45 12.04 12.12
CA ALA A 132 -15.68 12.79 11.82
C ALA A 132 -15.47 14.32 11.82
N ALA A 133 -14.23 14.78 12.00
CA ALA A 133 -13.89 16.20 12.17
C ALA A 133 -13.71 16.97 10.86
N MET A 134 -13.73 16.27 9.71
CA MET A 134 -13.68 16.87 8.37
C MET A 134 -15.05 16.79 7.71
N SER A 135 -15.53 17.94 7.23
CA SER A 135 -16.84 18.04 6.55
C SER A 135 -16.76 18.82 5.24
N THR A 136 -15.72 19.62 5.06
CA THR A 136 -15.50 20.42 3.85
C THR A 136 -14.98 19.51 2.73
N PRO A 137 -15.69 19.42 1.58
CA PRO A 137 -15.22 18.67 0.43
C PRO A 137 -13.91 19.25 -0.13
N ALA A 138 -12.99 18.38 -0.55
CA ALA A 138 -11.80 18.80 -1.27
C ALA A 138 -12.18 19.49 -2.59
N THR A 139 -11.49 20.57 -2.94
CA THR A 139 -11.75 21.33 -4.16
C THR A 139 -11.14 20.68 -5.40
N GLU A 140 -10.13 19.83 -5.21
CA GLU A 140 -9.39 19.16 -6.28
C GLU A 140 -8.96 17.75 -5.85
N ASP A 141 -8.70 16.90 -6.83
CA ASP A 141 -8.05 15.60 -6.60
C ASP A 141 -6.60 15.82 -6.17
N SER A 142 -6.09 14.97 -5.29
CA SER A 142 -4.64 14.87 -5.08
C SER A 142 -3.95 14.47 -6.40
N GLU A 143 -2.67 14.84 -6.56
CA GLU A 143 -1.94 14.52 -7.80
C GLU A 143 -1.92 13.02 -8.11
N VAL A 144 -1.90 12.16 -7.10
CA VAL A 144 -2.00 10.71 -7.28
C VAL A 144 -3.37 10.31 -7.83
N VAL A 145 -4.46 10.85 -7.29
CA VAL A 145 -5.82 10.55 -7.78
C VAL A 145 -6.01 11.07 -9.20
N ALA A 146 -5.56 12.30 -9.48
CA ALA A 146 -5.62 12.89 -10.81
C ALA A 146 -4.83 12.08 -11.85
N ALA A 147 -3.61 11.62 -11.50
CA ALA A 147 -2.80 10.78 -12.36
C ALA A 147 -3.47 9.44 -12.68
N LEU A 148 -4.08 8.79 -11.67
CA LEU A 148 -4.81 7.53 -11.87
C LEU A 148 -6.02 7.71 -12.77
N ARG A 149 -6.81 8.78 -12.59
CA ARG A 149 -7.95 9.10 -13.47
C ARG A 149 -7.49 9.38 -14.89
N CYS A 150 -6.43 10.19 -15.07
CA CYS A 150 -5.87 10.47 -16.39
C CYS A 150 -5.38 9.20 -17.11
N ALA A 151 -4.90 8.21 -16.35
CA ALA A 151 -4.51 6.90 -16.87
C ALA A 151 -5.71 6.00 -17.22
N GLY A 152 -6.93 6.43 -16.92
CA GLY A 152 -8.18 5.70 -17.22
C GLY A 152 -8.67 4.79 -16.09
N ALA A 153 -8.11 4.87 -14.89
CA ALA A 153 -8.60 4.14 -13.73
C ALA A 153 -9.95 4.70 -13.23
N ILE A 154 -10.79 3.85 -12.69
CA ILE A 154 -12.07 4.20 -12.08
C ILE A 154 -11.94 4.16 -10.56
N ILE A 155 -12.15 5.29 -9.91
CA ILE A 155 -12.13 5.36 -8.45
C ILE A 155 -13.47 4.85 -7.90
N VAL A 156 -13.43 3.67 -7.26
CA VAL A 156 -14.62 2.97 -6.77
C VAL A 156 -15.07 3.48 -5.41
N GLY A 157 -14.14 3.98 -4.60
CA GLY A 157 -14.46 4.45 -3.26
C GLY A 157 -13.25 4.82 -2.44
N THR A 158 -13.50 5.22 -1.19
CA THR A 158 -12.46 5.49 -0.20
C THR A 158 -12.39 4.37 0.83
N THR A 159 -11.17 4.01 1.28
CA THR A 159 -10.93 2.93 2.24
C THR A 159 -10.57 3.48 3.62
N ARG A 160 -10.99 2.77 4.65
CA ARG A 160 -10.83 3.14 6.06
C ARG A 160 -9.38 3.12 6.52
N MET A 161 -9.12 4.01 7.47
CA MET A 161 -7.88 4.10 8.22
C MET A 161 -8.18 4.44 9.69
N PRO A 162 -7.28 4.21 10.65
CA PRO A 162 -7.42 4.77 11.99
C PRO A 162 -7.28 6.29 11.93
N GLU A 163 -7.82 6.98 12.90
CA GLU A 163 -7.81 8.45 12.95
C GLU A 163 -6.40 9.00 12.77
N PHE A 164 -6.22 9.87 11.75
CA PHE A 164 -4.94 10.45 11.28
C PHE A 164 -3.84 9.44 10.94
N GLY A 165 -4.19 8.18 10.68
CA GLY A 165 -3.20 7.15 10.38
C GLY A 165 -2.22 6.83 11.52
N THR A 166 -2.57 7.16 12.76
CA THR A 166 -1.65 7.12 13.91
C THR A 166 -1.31 5.72 14.41
N TRP A 167 -2.09 4.69 14.00
CA TRP A 167 -1.95 3.34 14.55
C TRP A 167 -1.70 2.30 13.46
N PRO A 168 -0.94 1.23 13.75
CA PRO A 168 -0.78 0.08 12.86
C PRO A 168 -1.98 -0.88 12.92
N PHE A 169 -3.16 -0.39 13.29
CA PHE A 169 -4.44 -1.09 13.40
C PHE A 169 -5.53 -0.20 12.84
N THR A 170 -6.41 -0.77 11.98
CA THR A 170 -7.46 0.03 11.33
C THR A 170 -8.75 -0.06 12.12
N GLU A 171 -8.85 0.81 13.10
CA GLU A 171 -10.01 0.97 13.96
C GLU A 171 -10.11 2.41 14.48
N SER A 172 -11.32 2.96 14.48
CA SER A 172 -11.62 4.29 14.98
C SER A 172 -13.04 4.35 15.56
N GLN A 173 -13.31 5.32 16.43
CA GLN A 173 -14.67 5.51 16.97
C GLN A 173 -15.67 5.86 15.88
N ASN A 174 -15.25 6.63 14.87
CA ASN A 174 -16.11 7.03 13.76
C ASN A 174 -16.29 5.91 12.72
N GLY A 175 -15.23 5.16 12.43
CA GLY A 175 -15.20 4.15 11.36
C GLY A 175 -15.49 2.72 11.82
N GLY A 176 -15.48 2.46 13.13
CA GLY A 176 -15.54 1.09 13.66
C GLY A 176 -14.23 0.33 13.45
N VAL A 177 -14.33 -0.99 13.40
CA VAL A 177 -13.18 -1.91 13.31
C VAL A 177 -13.16 -2.57 11.93
N THR A 178 -12.07 -2.39 11.18
CA THR A 178 -11.81 -3.15 9.96
C THR A 178 -11.22 -4.51 10.32
N ARG A 179 -11.71 -5.56 9.66
CA ARG A 179 -11.33 -6.95 9.94
C ARG A 179 -10.48 -7.53 8.81
N ASN A 180 -9.60 -8.45 9.19
CA ASN A 180 -8.78 -9.17 8.21
C ASN A 180 -9.65 -10.18 7.44
N PRO A 181 -9.69 -10.14 6.09
CA PRO A 181 -10.53 -11.07 5.32
C PRO A 181 -10.07 -12.53 5.38
N LEU A 182 -8.81 -12.79 5.74
CA LEU A 182 -8.27 -14.14 5.90
C LEU A 182 -8.78 -14.80 7.19
N ASP A 183 -8.97 -14.00 8.25
CA ASP A 183 -9.62 -14.38 9.49
C ASP A 183 -10.18 -13.12 10.19
N PRO A 184 -11.53 -12.94 10.22
CA PRO A 184 -12.15 -11.74 10.77
C PRO A 184 -11.96 -11.51 12.28
N ARG A 185 -11.38 -12.46 13.00
CA ARG A 185 -10.98 -12.27 14.39
C ARG A 185 -9.80 -11.33 14.54
N PHE A 186 -8.97 -11.21 13.48
CA PHE A 186 -7.75 -10.42 13.48
C PHE A 186 -7.89 -9.08 12.78
N SER A 187 -6.99 -8.16 13.11
CA SER A 187 -6.82 -6.88 12.44
C SER A 187 -6.10 -7.07 11.10
N PRO A 188 -6.49 -6.35 10.03
CA PRO A 188 -5.73 -6.32 8.78
C PRO A 188 -4.43 -5.53 8.90
N GLY A 189 -4.11 -5.01 10.09
CA GLY A 189 -3.04 -4.03 10.27
C GLY A 189 -3.50 -2.60 9.96
N GLY A 190 -2.54 -1.69 9.79
CA GLY A 190 -2.80 -0.28 9.55
C GLY A 190 -1.52 0.53 9.25
N SER A 191 -1.75 1.76 8.89
CA SER A 191 -3.01 2.52 8.83
C SER A 191 -3.79 2.32 7.52
N SER A 192 -3.22 1.70 6.46
CA SER A 192 -3.94 1.39 5.21
C SER A 192 -4.65 0.02 5.27
N GLY A 193 -5.24 -0.33 6.43
CA GLY A 193 -5.85 -1.66 6.62
C GLY A 193 -7.13 -1.84 5.81
N GLY A 194 -7.92 -0.78 5.61
CA GLY A 194 -9.08 -0.83 4.69
C GLY A 194 -8.65 -1.13 3.26
N SER A 195 -7.59 -0.48 2.76
CA SER A 195 -7.02 -0.76 1.44
C SER A 195 -6.54 -2.20 1.31
N ALA A 196 -5.79 -2.70 2.30
CA ALA A 196 -5.31 -4.08 2.30
C ALA A 196 -6.46 -5.09 2.37
N ALA A 197 -7.43 -4.86 3.25
CA ALA A 197 -8.58 -5.75 3.41
C ALA A 197 -9.44 -5.82 2.14
N ALA A 198 -9.68 -4.67 1.47
CA ALA A 198 -10.42 -4.63 0.21
C ALA A 198 -9.75 -5.46 -0.90
N VAL A 199 -8.41 -5.37 -1.03
CA VAL A 199 -7.65 -6.12 -2.03
C VAL A 199 -7.58 -7.61 -1.66
N ALA A 200 -7.28 -7.95 -0.42
CA ALA A 200 -7.16 -9.34 0.03
C ALA A 200 -8.49 -10.10 -0.04
N ALA A 201 -9.62 -9.41 0.21
CA ALA A 201 -10.96 -9.96 0.07
C ALA A 201 -11.42 -10.09 -1.38
N GLY A 202 -10.62 -9.71 -2.37
CA GLY A 202 -11.02 -9.72 -3.78
C GLY A 202 -12.11 -8.73 -4.17
N MET A 203 -12.41 -7.76 -3.32
CA MET A 203 -13.38 -6.71 -3.62
C MET A 203 -12.88 -5.77 -4.73
N ILE A 204 -11.58 -5.55 -4.80
CA ILE A 204 -10.91 -4.76 -5.83
C ILE A 204 -9.52 -5.36 -6.12
N PRO A 205 -8.97 -5.18 -7.32
CA PRO A 205 -7.66 -5.74 -7.66
C PRO A 205 -6.48 -4.99 -7.04
N VAL A 206 -6.61 -3.69 -6.77
CA VAL A 206 -5.55 -2.85 -6.22
C VAL A 206 -6.13 -1.66 -5.46
N ALA A 207 -5.44 -1.20 -4.41
CA ALA A 207 -5.80 0.01 -3.67
C ALA A 207 -4.57 0.88 -3.41
N ILE A 208 -4.79 2.19 -3.25
CA ILE A 208 -3.77 3.14 -2.83
C ILE A 208 -3.78 3.27 -1.31
N GLY A 209 -2.61 3.28 -0.73
CA GLY A 209 -2.36 3.52 0.69
C GLY A 209 -1.29 4.58 0.91
N GLY A 210 -1.02 4.88 2.18
CA GLY A 210 0.09 5.75 2.58
C GLY A 210 0.92 5.09 3.69
N ASP A 211 2.20 5.43 3.77
CA ASP A 211 3.17 4.80 4.67
C ASP A 211 4.05 5.85 5.35
N GLY A 212 3.70 6.21 6.58
CA GLY A 212 4.48 7.12 7.42
C GLY A 212 5.35 6.43 8.47
N GLY A 213 5.09 5.14 8.74
CA GLY A 213 5.86 4.32 9.70
C GLY A 213 5.78 2.84 9.41
N GLY A 214 5.23 2.45 8.25
CA GLY A 214 4.97 1.07 7.85
C GLY A 214 3.56 0.85 7.32
N SER A 215 2.77 1.91 7.16
CA SER A 215 1.32 1.80 6.94
C SER A 215 0.87 1.28 5.56
N ILE A 216 1.76 1.04 4.61
CA ILE A 216 1.55 0.18 3.44
C ILE A 216 2.02 -1.24 3.77
N ARG A 217 3.22 -1.37 4.33
CA ARG A 217 3.93 -2.65 4.52
C ARG A 217 3.31 -3.51 5.61
N ILE A 218 2.90 -2.92 6.73
CA ILE A 218 2.26 -3.64 7.85
C ILE A 218 0.96 -4.32 7.41
N PRO A 219 -0.02 -3.58 6.82
CA PRO A 219 -1.25 -4.23 6.37
C PRO A 219 -1.01 -5.19 5.19
N ALA A 220 -0.06 -4.92 4.30
CA ALA A 220 0.35 -5.88 3.27
C ALA A 220 0.82 -7.20 3.91
N ALA A 221 1.65 -7.13 4.95
CA ALA A 221 2.13 -8.30 5.67
C ALA A 221 1.01 -9.12 6.34
N HIS A 222 0.03 -8.44 6.95
CA HIS A 222 -1.06 -9.10 7.65
C HIS A 222 -2.11 -9.70 6.71
N CYS A 223 -2.24 -9.15 5.49
CA CYS A 223 -3.23 -9.57 4.50
C CYS A 223 -2.65 -10.43 3.36
N GLY A 224 -1.36 -10.80 3.42
CA GLY A 224 -0.73 -11.64 2.39
C GLY A 224 -0.57 -10.92 1.04
N LEU A 225 -0.34 -9.62 1.06
CA LEU A 225 -0.19 -8.76 -0.12
C LEU A 225 1.26 -8.29 -0.28
N TYR A 226 1.53 -7.76 -1.48
CA TYR A 226 2.71 -6.97 -1.74
C TYR A 226 2.40 -5.49 -1.48
N GLY A 227 3.31 -4.80 -0.77
CA GLY A 227 3.18 -3.37 -0.50
C GLY A 227 4.56 -2.71 -0.54
N LEU A 228 4.79 -1.83 -1.51
CA LEU A 228 6.05 -1.11 -1.66
C LEU A 228 5.89 0.31 -1.11
N LYS A 229 6.71 0.66 -0.13
CA LYS A 229 6.98 2.05 0.25
C LYS A 229 8.09 2.58 -0.66
N PRO A 230 7.83 3.54 -1.54
CA PRO A 230 8.85 4.04 -2.47
C PRO A 230 9.88 4.90 -1.74
N ARG A 231 10.92 5.30 -2.43
CA ARG A 231 11.83 6.37 -1.98
C ARG A 231 11.03 7.64 -1.71
N ARG A 232 11.40 8.36 -0.66
CA ARG A 232 10.82 9.69 -0.37
C ARG A 232 10.92 10.60 -1.59
N GLY A 233 9.83 11.31 -1.91
CA GLY A 233 9.75 12.22 -3.06
C GLY A 233 9.58 11.53 -4.42
N ARG A 234 9.45 10.20 -4.46
CA ARG A 234 9.19 9.45 -5.69
C ARG A 234 7.76 9.64 -6.20
N VAL A 235 6.82 9.64 -5.29
CA VAL A 235 5.39 9.89 -5.54
C VAL A 235 5.04 11.21 -4.90
N SER A 236 4.28 12.04 -5.61
CA SER A 236 3.81 13.32 -5.10
C SER A 236 2.86 13.10 -3.92
N THR A 237 2.96 13.98 -2.93
CA THR A 237 2.03 14.04 -1.81
C THR A 237 1.08 15.23 -1.89
N ALA A 238 1.16 16.04 -2.99
CA ALA A 238 0.31 17.21 -3.16
C ALA A 238 -1.19 16.83 -3.16
N PRO A 239 -2.04 17.69 -2.55
CA PRO A 239 -1.76 19.05 -2.10
C PRO A 239 -1.06 19.16 -0.74
N ALA A 240 -0.81 18.05 -0.03
CA ALA A 240 -0.06 18.10 1.23
C ALA A 240 1.40 18.52 0.96
N GLU A 241 1.82 19.65 1.52
CA GLU A 241 3.21 20.16 1.36
C GLU A 241 4.24 19.16 1.90
N HIS A 242 3.90 18.45 2.98
CA HIS A 242 4.72 17.43 3.61
C HIS A 242 3.81 16.48 4.39
N LEU A 243 3.75 15.25 3.99
CA LEU A 243 3.01 14.22 4.70
C LEU A 243 3.83 13.79 5.93
N TRP A 244 3.37 14.20 7.13
CA TRP A 244 4.04 13.95 8.42
C TRP A 244 5.52 14.35 8.44
N TRP A 245 5.82 15.55 7.99
CA TRP A 245 7.18 16.10 7.98
C TRP A 245 8.19 15.16 7.29
N ASP A 246 7.84 14.72 6.07
CA ASP A 246 8.63 13.85 5.20
C ASP A 246 8.75 12.38 5.64
N LEU A 247 7.99 11.92 6.63
CA LEU A 247 7.89 10.48 6.92
C LEU A 247 7.02 9.74 5.91
N GLY A 248 5.95 10.40 5.43
CA GLY A 248 4.91 9.80 4.61
C GLY A 248 5.31 9.62 3.14
N THR A 249 4.86 8.54 2.56
CA THR A 249 4.88 8.25 1.13
C THR A 249 3.57 7.58 0.73
N ILE A 250 3.18 7.71 -0.54
CA ILE A 250 1.97 7.11 -1.09
C ILE A 250 2.37 5.95 -2.02
N GLY A 251 1.58 4.88 -2.03
CA GLY A 251 1.82 3.76 -2.92
C GLY A 251 0.73 2.70 -2.88
N PRO A 252 0.75 1.75 -3.83
CA PRO A 252 -0.24 0.69 -3.95
C PRO A 252 -0.02 -0.47 -2.98
N LEU A 253 -1.14 -1.16 -2.67
CA LEU A 253 -1.19 -2.51 -2.13
C LEU A 253 -1.83 -3.40 -3.19
N ALA A 254 -1.21 -4.53 -3.52
CA ALA A 254 -1.62 -5.39 -4.62
C ALA A 254 -1.29 -6.88 -4.37
N LYS A 255 -1.87 -7.75 -5.19
CA LYS A 255 -1.67 -9.21 -5.13
C LYS A 255 -0.38 -9.66 -5.80
N SER A 256 0.29 -8.80 -6.56
CA SER A 256 1.51 -9.17 -7.29
C SER A 256 2.49 -7.99 -7.44
N PRO A 257 3.80 -8.26 -7.56
CA PRO A 257 4.79 -7.23 -7.87
C PRO A 257 4.57 -6.55 -9.23
N ARG A 258 3.98 -7.27 -10.21
CA ARG A 258 3.66 -6.71 -11.53
C ARG A 258 2.60 -5.62 -11.44
N ASP A 259 1.62 -5.77 -10.55
CA ASP A 259 0.60 -4.76 -10.31
C ASP A 259 1.17 -3.52 -9.61
N LEU A 260 2.08 -3.71 -8.65
CA LEU A 260 2.80 -2.58 -8.05
C LEU A 260 3.53 -1.78 -9.13
N ARG A 261 4.28 -2.47 -10.02
CA ARG A 261 4.98 -1.83 -11.14
C ARG A 261 4.03 -1.09 -12.07
N LEU A 262 2.88 -1.70 -12.38
CA LEU A 262 1.84 -1.10 -13.21
C LEU A 262 1.35 0.23 -12.63
N ILE A 263 0.99 0.27 -11.36
CA ILE A 263 0.50 1.49 -10.71
C ILE A 263 1.61 2.53 -10.59
N TYR A 264 2.82 2.14 -10.19
CA TYR A 264 3.95 3.08 -10.12
C TYR A 264 4.36 3.64 -11.47
N SER A 265 4.11 2.96 -12.59
CA SER A 265 4.36 3.54 -13.92
C SER A 265 3.54 4.81 -14.19
N VAL A 266 2.46 5.00 -13.43
CA VAL A 266 1.56 6.16 -13.51
C VAL A 266 1.86 7.19 -12.43
N ILE A 267 2.00 6.76 -11.16
CA ILE A 267 2.06 7.70 -10.02
C ILE A 267 3.48 8.06 -9.58
N GLY A 268 4.50 7.34 -10.03
CA GLY A 268 5.85 7.57 -9.51
C GLY A 268 6.90 6.74 -10.22
N GLN A 269 7.13 7.01 -11.50
CA GLN A 269 8.08 6.29 -12.33
C GLN A 269 9.46 6.17 -11.71
N PHE A 270 10.04 5.00 -11.76
CA PHE A 270 11.44 4.75 -11.41
C PHE A 270 12.16 4.03 -12.54
N PRO A 271 13.46 4.36 -12.76
CA PRO A 271 14.23 3.78 -13.85
C PRO A 271 14.46 2.29 -13.59
N ALA A 272 14.52 1.51 -14.67
CA ALA A 272 15.06 0.16 -14.60
C ALA A 272 16.55 0.23 -14.26
N VAL A 273 16.99 -0.58 -13.29
CA VAL A 273 18.39 -0.66 -12.88
C VAL A 273 18.97 -2.03 -13.22
N PRO A 274 20.27 -2.11 -13.60
CA PRO A 274 20.91 -3.40 -13.79
C PRO A 274 21.00 -4.14 -12.47
N LEU A 275 20.73 -5.45 -12.48
CA LEU A 275 21.00 -6.29 -11.32
C LEU A 275 22.51 -6.47 -11.14
N PRO A 276 23.01 -6.54 -9.90
CA PRO A 276 24.41 -6.84 -9.64
C PRO A 276 24.77 -8.24 -10.16
N LYS A 277 26.01 -8.45 -10.58
CA LYS A 277 26.50 -9.77 -11.02
C LYS A 277 26.41 -10.83 -9.91
N GLN A 278 26.59 -10.40 -8.69
CA GLN A 278 26.40 -11.19 -7.47
C GLN A 278 25.67 -10.33 -6.46
N LEU A 279 24.51 -10.81 -5.98
CA LEU A 279 23.66 -10.11 -5.00
C LEU A 279 24.26 -10.26 -3.60
N ARG A 280 24.58 -9.15 -2.94
CA ARG A 280 25.08 -9.11 -1.55
C ARG A 280 23.89 -8.88 -0.62
N ILE A 281 23.58 -9.88 0.21
CA ILE A 281 22.41 -9.92 1.09
C ILE A 281 22.85 -9.76 2.55
N ALA A 282 22.21 -8.87 3.28
CA ALA A 282 22.27 -8.83 4.74
C ALA A 282 20.91 -9.13 5.34
N VAL A 283 20.89 -9.77 6.52
CA VAL A 283 19.64 -10.12 7.21
C VAL A 283 19.59 -9.39 8.55
N HIS A 284 18.48 -8.69 8.80
CA HIS A 284 18.20 -7.98 10.04
C HIS A 284 16.99 -8.59 10.75
N ILE A 285 17.24 -9.39 11.80
CA ILE A 285 16.20 -10.12 12.53
C ILE A 285 16.00 -9.63 13.97
N ASN A 286 16.86 -8.72 14.46
CA ASN A 286 16.86 -8.27 15.85
C ASN A 286 16.74 -6.73 15.93
N PRO A 287 15.52 -6.16 16.10
CA PRO A 287 15.29 -4.71 16.01
C PRO A 287 15.75 -3.92 17.23
N LYS A 288 16.26 -4.57 18.30
CA LYS A 288 16.75 -3.94 19.54
C LYS A 288 15.82 -2.91 20.16
N ILE A 289 14.53 -3.21 20.18
CA ILE A 289 13.51 -2.41 20.87
C ILE A 289 13.17 -3.11 22.18
N ALA A 290 13.28 -2.40 23.30
CA ALA A 290 12.97 -2.96 24.61
C ALA A 290 11.53 -3.50 24.67
N GLY A 291 11.37 -4.74 25.11
CA GLY A 291 10.09 -5.42 25.20
C GLY A 291 9.55 -6.00 23.89
N VAL A 292 10.27 -5.87 22.78
CA VAL A 292 9.90 -6.51 21.50
C VAL A 292 10.72 -7.77 21.31
N MET A 293 10.05 -8.91 21.25
CA MET A 293 10.61 -10.20 20.87
C MET A 293 10.03 -10.63 19.54
N VAL A 294 10.89 -11.05 18.60
CA VAL A 294 10.47 -11.52 17.28
C VAL A 294 10.18 -13.01 17.36
N PRO A 295 8.98 -13.49 17.03
CA PRO A 295 8.68 -14.91 16.96
C PRO A 295 9.60 -15.68 15.99
N ALA A 296 10.05 -16.87 16.37
CA ALA A 296 10.99 -17.67 15.57
C ALA A 296 10.50 -17.87 14.12
N GLN A 297 9.22 -18.17 13.91
CA GLN A 297 8.68 -18.35 12.56
C GLN A 297 8.85 -17.11 11.65
N LEU A 298 8.94 -15.89 12.20
CA LEU A 298 9.19 -14.67 11.41
C LEU A 298 10.68 -14.50 11.10
N THR A 299 11.57 -14.85 12.03
CA THR A 299 13.02 -14.84 11.81
C THR A 299 13.43 -15.91 10.82
N ASP A 300 12.87 -17.12 10.96
CA ASP A 300 13.11 -18.24 10.04
C ASP A 300 12.64 -17.91 8.62
N ALA A 301 11.48 -17.29 8.49
CA ALA A 301 10.98 -16.82 7.18
C ALA A 301 11.93 -15.82 6.52
N ALA A 302 12.53 -14.90 7.27
CA ALA A 302 13.49 -13.93 6.75
C ALA A 302 14.82 -14.61 6.32
N LEU A 303 15.31 -15.56 7.09
CA LEU A 303 16.52 -16.35 6.75
C LEU A 303 16.28 -17.20 5.49
N GLN A 304 15.16 -17.92 5.42
CA GLN A 304 14.77 -18.72 4.25
C GLN A 304 14.60 -17.87 3.00
N ALA A 305 14.00 -16.68 3.11
CA ALA A 305 13.87 -15.75 1.99
C ALA A 305 15.25 -15.26 1.51
N ALA A 306 16.18 -14.98 2.41
CA ALA A 306 17.55 -14.61 2.04
C ALA A 306 18.27 -15.76 1.31
N GLU A 307 18.12 -17.01 1.77
CA GLU A 307 18.67 -18.19 1.10
C GLU A 307 18.05 -18.40 -0.29
N GLN A 308 16.72 -18.20 -0.42
CA GLN A 308 16.04 -18.32 -1.71
C GLN A 308 16.54 -17.25 -2.69
N LEU A 309 16.73 -16.01 -2.25
CA LEU A 309 17.32 -14.93 -3.06
C LEU A 309 18.77 -15.27 -3.46
N ALA A 310 19.56 -15.78 -2.52
CA ALA A 310 20.96 -16.17 -2.81
C ALA A 310 21.02 -17.22 -3.92
N LYS A 311 20.17 -18.26 -3.85
CA LYS A 311 20.08 -19.31 -4.88
C LYS A 311 19.57 -18.78 -6.21
N GLY A 312 18.49 -17.97 -6.18
CA GLY A 312 17.79 -17.52 -7.39
C GLY A 312 18.52 -16.40 -8.15
N MET A 313 19.41 -15.65 -7.47
CA MET A 313 20.03 -14.43 -8.00
C MET A 313 21.57 -14.45 -7.99
N ASN A 314 22.19 -15.62 -7.96
CA ASN A 314 23.65 -15.74 -7.78
C ASN A 314 24.15 -14.88 -6.63
N GLY A 315 23.48 -14.96 -5.49
CA GLY A 315 23.76 -14.11 -4.34
C GLY A 315 24.63 -14.75 -3.29
N VAL A 316 25.06 -13.95 -2.34
CA VAL A 316 25.77 -14.36 -1.14
C VAL A 316 25.16 -13.65 0.07
N ILE A 317 24.93 -14.41 1.14
CA ILE A 317 24.55 -13.84 2.45
C ILE A 317 25.84 -13.42 3.14
N VAL A 318 26.03 -12.11 3.27
CA VAL A 318 27.25 -11.51 3.84
C VAL A 318 27.13 -11.34 5.35
N ASP A 319 25.91 -11.03 5.84
CA ASP A 319 25.63 -10.80 7.25
C ASP A 319 24.26 -11.39 7.61
N THR A 320 24.19 -12.18 8.67
CA THR A 320 22.96 -12.84 9.16
C THR A 320 22.40 -12.21 10.44
N ASP A 321 23.07 -11.24 11.03
CA ASP A 321 22.63 -10.49 12.24
C ASP A 321 22.96 -8.99 12.11
N LEU A 322 22.68 -8.41 10.94
CA LEU A 322 22.92 -7.00 10.69
C LEU A 322 22.19 -6.13 11.73
N ARG A 323 22.93 -5.21 12.32
CA ARG A 323 22.39 -4.30 13.34
C ARG A 323 22.07 -2.95 12.72
N LEU A 324 20.78 -2.63 12.65
CA LEU A 324 20.30 -1.33 12.20
C LEU A 324 19.97 -0.42 13.39
N PRO A 325 20.09 0.91 13.22
CA PRO A 325 19.71 1.85 14.26
C PRO A 325 18.18 1.88 14.45
N THR A 326 17.76 2.15 15.68
CA THR A 326 16.34 2.42 16.00
C THR A 326 16.11 3.91 15.98
N PRO A 327 15.33 4.46 15.03
CA PRO A 327 15.25 5.89 14.76
C PRO A 327 14.19 6.61 15.61
N THR A 328 13.88 6.15 16.82
CA THR A 328 12.79 6.68 17.66
C THR A 328 12.96 8.18 17.94
N ASP A 329 14.19 8.64 18.13
CA ASP A 329 14.52 10.05 18.38
C ASP A 329 14.22 10.95 17.15
N ALA A 330 14.38 10.45 15.95
CA ALA A 330 14.00 11.15 14.73
C ALA A 330 12.53 10.95 14.36
N PHE A 331 11.98 9.75 14.58
CA PHE A 331 10.61 9.40 14.20
C PHE A 331 9.56 10.13 15.03
N MET A 332 9.65 10.06 16.37
CA MET A 332 8.58 10.55 17.26
C MET A 332 8.28 12.04 17.15
N PRO A 333 9.29 12.96 17.07
CA PRO A 333 8.97 14.36 16.89
C PRO A 333 8.32 14.68 15.55
N GLN A 334 8.73 14.03 14.46
CA GLN A 334 8.11 14.20 13.14
C GLN A 334 6.67 13.66 13.14
N PHE A 335 6.46 12.47 13.68
CA PHE A 335 5.15 11.83 13.77
C PHE A 335 4.16 12.66 14.60
N LEU A 336 4.54 13.05 15.82
CA LEU A 336 3.66 13.83 16.70
C LEU A 336 3.49 15.28 16.21
N GLY A 337 4.53 15.86 15.62
CA GLY A 337 4.44 17.18 14.99
C GLY A 337 3.55 17.18 13.75
N GLY A 338 3.57 16.11 12.96
CA GLY A 338 2.66 15.88 11.84
C GLY A 338 1.21 15.81 12.31
N LEU A 339 0.92 15.00 13.33
CA LEU A 339 -0.41 14.92 13.92
C LEU A 339 -0.93 16.28 14.39
N VAL A 340 -0.08 17.09 15.07
CA VAL A 340 -0.46 18.44 15.50
C VAL A 340 -0.76 19.34 14.29
N ALA A 341 -0.02 19.19 13.19
CA ALA A 341 -0.26 19.97 11.98
C ALA A 341 -1.59 19.59 11.30
N GLU A 342 -1.90 18.31 11.19
CA GLU A 342 -3.17 17.80 10.62
C GLU A 342 -4.39 18.30 11.43
N VAL A 343 -4.32 18.20 12.76
CA VAL A 343 -5.45 18.63 13.63
C VAL A 343 -5.74 20.13 13.52
N LYS A 344 -4.77 20.96 13.14
CA LYS A 344 -5.00 22.41 12.91
C LYS A 344 -5.81 22.71 11.65
N GLN A 345 -5.93 21.75 10.74
CA GLN A 345 -6.67 21.93 9.47
C GLN A 345 -8.12 21.42 9.57
N LEU A 346 -8.53 20.92 10.73
CA LEU A 346 -9.87 20.33 10.89
C LEU A 346 -10.96 21.41 10.96
N ASP A 347 -12.11 21.11 10.36
CA ASP A 347 -13.31 21.94 10.46
C ASP A 347 -13.91 21.93 11.88
N GLN A 348 -13.87 20.76 12.52
CA GLN A 348 -14.56 20.48 13.79
C GLN A 348 -13.64 19.70 14.75
N PRO A 349 -12.57 20.33 15.28
CA PRO A 349 -11.54 19.66 16.07
C PRO A 349 -12.05 19.02 17.38
N GLU A 350 -13.22 19.43 17.86
CA GLU A 350 -13.88 18.82 19.03
C GLU A 350 -14.37 17.39 18.78
N LYS A 351 -14.55 16.99 17.50
CA LYS A 351 -15.03 15.64 17.12
C LYS A 351 -13.94 14.58 17.07
N ILE A 352 -12.65 14.94 17.22
CA ILE A 352 -11.59 13.94 17.25
C ILE A 352 -11.68 13.05 18.49
N GLU A 353 -11.20 11.82 18.39
CA GLU A 353 -11.22 10.84 19.47
C GLU A 353 -10.47 11.31 20.72
N LYS A 354 -10.91 10.87 21.89
CA LYS A 354 -10.25 11.17 23.17
C LYS A 354 -8.76 10.79 23.14
N ARG A 355 -8.43 9.64 22.57
CA ARG A 355 -7.06 9.12 22.44
C ARG A 355 -6.22 10.04 21.55
N SER A 356 -6.73 10.47 20.42
CA SER A 356 -6.05 11.40 19.50
C SER A 356 -5.85 12.78 20.16
N ARG A 357 -6.87 13.30 20.87
CA ARG A 357 -6.70 14.55 21.64
C ARG A 357 -5.58 14.47 22.68
N GLN A 358 -5.46 13.34 23.37
CA GLN A 358 -4.39 13.13 24.33
C GLN A 358 -3.02 13.06 23.64
N LEU A 359 -2.95 12.39 22.48
CA LEU A 359 -1.71 12.30 21.69
C LEU A 359 -1.29 13.67 21.13
N VAL A 360 -2.24 14.47 20.66
CA VAL A 360 -2.00 15.87 20.23
C VAL A 360 -1.43 16.72 21.36
N ARG A 361 -1.95 16.59 22.60
CA ARG A 361 -1.40 17.30 23.76
C ARG A 361 0.08 16.95 23.99
N ILE A 362 0.44 15.66 23.89
CA ILE A 362 1.84 15.23 23.96
C ILE A 362 2.62 15.82 22.78
N GLY A 363 2.04 15.82 21.59
CA GLY A 363 2.63 16.36 20.38
C GLY A 363 3.00 17.83 20.43
N HIS A 364 2.24 18.65 21.13
CA HIS A 364 2.60 20.07 21.34
C HIS A 364 3.94 20.26 22.05
N PHE A 365 4.36 19.31 22.89
CA PHE A 365 5.66 19.37 23.58
C PHE A 365 6.75 18.67 22.75
N VAL A 366 6.51 17.44 22.30
CA VAL A 366 7.52 16.60 21.63
C VAL A 366 7.68 16.97 20.16
N GLY A 367 6.61 17.38 19.48
CA GLY A 367 6.53 17.71 18.04
C GLY A 367 6.63 19.21 17.77
N SER A 368 7.27 20.01 18.63
CA SER A 368 7.49 21.42 18.34
C SER A 368 8.32 21.63 17.07
N ARG A 369 8.18 22.76 16.37
CA ARG A 369 8.91 23.06 15.13
C ARG A 369 10.41 22.81 15.26
N ARG A 370 11.02 23.27 16.37
CA ARG A 370 12.45 23.04 16.64
C ARG A 370 12.79 21.57 16.79
N ALA A 371 11.93 20.80 17.48
CA ALA A 371 12.12 19.36 17.64
C ALA A 371 11.98 18.62 16.32
N VAL A 372 11.00 18.99 15.48
CA VAL A 372 10.83 18.45 14.13
C VAL A 372 12.05 18.74 13.25
N ASP A 373 12.51 20.00 13.22
CA ASP A 373 13.69 20.39 12.42
C ASP A 373 14.97 19.66 12.88
N TRP A 374 15.13 19.46 14.19
CA TRP A 374 16.21 18.65 14.74
C TRP A 374 16.07 17.18 14.33
N ALA A 375 14.86 16.61 14.43
CA ALA A 375 14.57 15.23 14.08
C ALA A 375 14.81 14.95 12.59
N ARG A 376 14.43 15.86 11.69
CA ARG A 376 14.72 15.77 10.25
C ARG A 376 16.24 15.73 9.99
N LYS A 377 17.00 16.64 10.60
CA LYS A 377 18.49 16.60 10.51
C LYS A 377 19.08 15.32 11.09
N ARG A 378 18.47 14.77 12.15
CA ARG A 378 18.86 13.48 12.71
C ARG A 378 18.56 12.34 11.73
N GLY A 379 17.40 12.38 11.06
CA GLY A 379 17.00 11.46 10.00
C GLY A 379 17.98 11.44 8.82
N GLU A 380 18.49 12.60 8.41
CA GLU A 380 19.53 12.70 7.37
C GLU A 380 20.84 11.99 7.78
N ARG A 381 21.19 11.99 9.08
CA ARG A 381 22.35 11.24 9.57
C ARG A 381 22.09 9.74 9.47
N TYR A 382 20.91 9.28 9.91
CA TYR A 382 20.50 7.88 9.73
C TYR A 382 20.50 7.47 8.26
N ALA A 383 20.04 8.34 7.33
CA ALA A 383 20.08 8.06 5.91
C ALA A 383 21.50 7.84 5.40
N ARG A 384 22.45 8.73 5.76
CA ARG A 384 23.87 8.55 5.39
C ARG A 384 24.50 7.28 5.98
N ASP A 385 24.11 6.88 7.20
CA ASP A 385 24.63 5.66 7.78
C ASP A 385 24.04 4.40 7.09
N VAL A 386 22.78 4.44 6.70
CA VAL A 386 22.15 3.40 5.88
C VAL A 386 22.77 3.36 4.48
N ASP A 387 23.08 4.50 3.87
CA ASP A 387 23.79 4.57 2.57
C ASP A 387 25.14 3.83 2.62
N LYS A 388 25.92 4.03 3.70
CA LYS A 388 27.21 3.30 3.89
C LYS A 388 27.01 1.80 4.01
N LEU A 389 25.91 1.35 4.64
CA LEU A 389 25.58 -0.08 4.69
C LEU A 389 25.19 -0.60 3.30
N LEU A 390 24.41 0.19 2.55
CA LEU A 390 24.01 -0.16 1.19
C LEU A 390 25.15 -0.03 0.16
N ASP A 391 26.32 0.48 0.52
CA ASP A 391 27.57 0.31 -0.26
C ASP A 391 28.17 -1.09 -0.11
N GLN A 392 27.86 -1.76 1.02
CA GLN A 392 28.35 -3.11 1.31
C GLN A 392 27.32 -4.18 0.93
N TYR A 393 26.02 -3.88 0.99
CA TYR A 393 24.92 -4.78 0.73
C TYR A 393 24.01 -4.22 -0.35
N ASP A 394 23.49 -5.07 -1.22
CA ASP A 394 22.55 -4.66 -2.27
C ASP A 394 21.11 -4.69 -1.75
N VAL A 395 20.81 -5.62 -0.84
CA VAL A 395 19.50 -5.76 -0.20
C VAL A 395 19.63 -6.16 1.27
N ILE A 396 18.77 -5.58 2.10
CA ILE A 396 18.60 -5.96 3.50
C ILE A 396 17.25 -6.67 3.63
N VAL A 397 17.28 -7.91 4.11
CA VAL A 397 16.10 -8.76 4.35
C VAL A 397 15.77 -8.73 5.84
N SER A 398 14.52 -8.54 6.18
CA SER A 398 14.03 -8.63 7.59
C SER A 398 12.63 -9.22 7.62
N PRO A 399 12.11 -9.65 8.78
CA PRO A 399 10.66 -9.72 8.96
C PRO A 399 10.04 -8.36 8.63
N THR A 400 8.81 -8.33 8.10
CA THR A 400 8.11 -7.05 7.89
C THR A 400 7.68 -6.44 9.22
N VAL A 401 7.21 -7.29 10.14
CA VAL A 401 6.75 -6.94 11.49
C VAL A 401 7.36 -7.90 12.52
N ALA A 402 7.41 -7.49 13.80
CA ALA A 402 7.92 -8.31 14.89
C ALA A 402 6.82 -9.05 15.66
N ALA A 403 5.59 -9.06 15.16
CA ALA A 403 4.48 -9.80 15.79
C ALA A 403 3.50 -10.32 14.74
N ARG A 404 2.71 -11.33 15.13
CA ARG A 404 1.58 -11.83 14.32
C ARG A 404 0.42 -10.84 14.33
N PRO A 405 -0.54 -10.92 13.38
CA PRO A 405 -1.70 -10.04 13.36
C PRO A 405 -2.41 -10.03 14.73
N PRO A 406 -2.70 -8.85 15.30
CA PRO A 406 -3.40 -8.77 16.57
C PRO A 406 -4.90 -9.02 16.39
N LEU A 407 -5.61 -9.30 17.48
CA LEU A 407 -7.08 -9.34 17.45
C LEU A 407 -7.63 -7.98 17.01
N ALA A 408 -8.69 -8.00 16.24
CA ALA A 408 -9.45 -6.82 15.86
C ALA A 408 -10.11 -6.20 17.11
N GLY A 409 -10.06 -4.87 17.23
CA GLY A 409 -10.51 -4.16 18.43
C GLY A 409 -9.43 -4.02 19.51
N ILE A 410 -8.16 -4.25 19.21
CA ILE A 410 -7.03 -4.16 20.16
C ILE A 410 -6.92 -2.78 20.84
N LEU A 411 -7.42 -1.73 20.19
CA LEU A 411 -7.37 -0.38 20.73
C LEU A 411 -8.59 -0.04 21.62
N ASP A 412 -9.57 -0.92 21.73
CA ASP A 412 -10.74 -0.65 22.56
C ASP A 412 -10.34 -0.45 24.04
N GLY A 413 -10.87 0.62 24.64
CA GLY A 413 -10.52 1.04 26.00
C GLY A 413 -9.05 1.47 26.20
N CYS A 414 -8.21 1.49 25.17
CA CYS A 414 -6.80 1.88 25.28
C CYS A 414 -6.61 3.40 25.28
N GLY A 415 -5.84 3.89 26.28
CA GLY A 415 -5.25 5.24 26.21
C GLY A 415 -4.04 5.29 25.28
N PRO A 416 -3.49 6.51 24.99
CA PRO A 416 -2.44 6.68 23.99
C PRO A 416 -1.14 5.93 24.31
N ILE A 417 -0.75 5.86 25.58
CA ILE A 417 0.50 5.17 26.00
C ILE A 417 0.38 3.67 25.75
N ARG A 418 -0.74 3.05 26.16
CA ARG A 418 -0.95 1.61 25.93
C ARG A 418 -1.05 1.27 24.45
N ALA A 419 -1.74 2.11 23.67
CA ALA A 419 -1.82 1.97 22.22
C ALA A 419 -0.44 2.10 21.56
N GLN A 420 0.41 3.04 22.02
CA GLN A 420 1.77 3.21 21.52
C GLN A 420 2.65 1.97 21.84
N LEU A 421 2.57 1.44 23.06
CA LEU A 421 3.31 0.22 23.44
C LEU A 421 2.84 -0.99 22.61
N ALA A 422 1.53 -1.14 22.40
CA ALA A 422 0.97 -2.18 21.54
C ALA A 422 1.43 -2.06 20.09
N SER A 423 1.77 -0.85 19.62
CA SER A 423 2.23 -0.59 18.25
C SER A 423 3.69 -0.95 18.00
N LEU A 424 4.53 -0.98 19.03
CA LEU A 424 5.99 -1.16 18.89
C LEU A 424 6.40 -2.38 18.06
N PRO A 425 5.83 -3.60 18.25
CA PRO A 425 6.22 -4.77 17.47
C PRO A 425 5.93 -4.61 15.96
N TYR A 426 4.92 -3.83 15.60
CA TYR A 426 4.50 -3.69 14.21
C TYR A 426 5.35 -2.68 13.44
N VAL A 427 5.86 -1.65 14.11
CA VAL A 427 6.71 -0.62 13.50
C VAL A 427 8.21 -0.90 13.62
N ALA A 428 8.59 -1.96 14.31
CA ALA A 428 9.96 -2.28 14.71
C ALA A 428 10.94 -2.39 13.52
N PHE A 429 10.50 -2.94 12.40
CA PHE A 429 11.31 -3.10 11.19
C PHE A 429 11.01 -2.07 10.12
N THR A 430 9.93 -1.30 10.25
CA THR A 430 9.44 -0.44 9.17
C THR A 430 9.83 1.03 9.31
N ALA A 431 9.82 1.59 10.52
CA ALA A 431 9.98 3.02 10.77
C ALA A 431 11.32 3.61 10.27
N LEU A 432 12.40 2.83 10.30
CA LEU A 432 13.71 3.27 9.83
C LEU A 432 13.66 3.75 8.36
N TRP A 433 12.95 3.03 7.51
CA TRP A 433 12.87 3.30 6.08
C TRP A 433 12.04 4.55 5.76
N ASN A 434 11.14 4.97 6.67
CA ASN A 434 10.44 6.26 6.59
C ASN A 434 11.38 7.40 6.96
N VAL A 435 12.10 7.27 8.07
CA VAL A 435 13.04 8.27 8.56
C VAL A 435 14.17 8.51 7.55
N THR A 436 14.73 7.45 7.00
CA THR A 436 15.84 7.54 6.04
C THR A 436 15.40 7.83 4.60
N GLY A 437 14.13 7.56 4.29
CA GLY A 437 13.57 7.77 2.96
C GLY A 437 13.87 6.67 1.95
N HIS A 438 14.60 5.61 2.31
CA HIS A 438 14.90 4.49 1.40
C HIS A 438 13.67 3.66 1.07
N PRO A 439 13.57 3.08 -0.13
CA PRO A 439 12.47 2.20 -0.51
C PRO A 439 12.53 0.88 0.25
N ALA A 440 11.35 0.33 0.55
CA ALA A 440 11.22 -0.99 1.17
C ALA A 440 9.88 -1.64 0.76
N ILE A 441 9.90 -2.94 0.50
CA ILE A 441 8.73 -3.72 0.07
C ILE A 441 8.43 -4.85 1.05
N ALA A 442 7.16 -5.01 1.42
CA ALA A 442 6.65 -6.21 2.07
C ALA A 442 6.32 -7.28 1.02
N VAL A 443 6.83 -8.48 1.26
CA VAL A 443 6.68 -9.64 0.35
C VAL A 443 6.12 -10.81 1.14
N PRO A 444 4.93 -11.36 0.79
CA PRO A 444 4.41 -12.57 1.41
C PRO A 444 5.26 -13.77 0.98
N VAL A 445 5.67 -14.61 1.94
CA VAL A 445 6.58 -15.75 1.70
C VAL A 445 6.04 -17.09 2.17
N GLY A 446 4.86 -17.11 2.77
CA GLY A 446 4.24 -18.34 3.28
C GLY A 446 3.11 -18.09 4.25
N VAL A 447 2.71 -19.14 4.94
CA VAL A 447 1.67 -19.14 5.98
C VAL A 447 2.27 -19.68 7.28
N GLY A 448 1.98 -19.01 8.39
CA GLY A 448 2.41 -19.44 9.70
C GLY A 448 1.54 -20.55 10.29
N ASN A 449 1.94 -21.07 11.44
CA ASN A 449 1.21 -22.15 12.15
C ASN A 449 -0.21 -21.74 12.60
N ASP A 450 -0.50 -20.45 12.60
CA ASP A 450 -1.80 -19.86 12.93
C ASP A 450 -2.70 -19.63 11.70
N GLY A 451 -2.27 -20.09 10.51
CA GLY A 451 -2.98 -19.88 9.25
C GLY A 451 -2.85 -18.48 8.66
N MET A 452 -2.15 -17.56 9.34
CA MET A 452 -1.98 -16.18 8.89
C MET A 452 -0.68 -16.02 8.07
N PRO A 453 -0.60 -15.04 7.16
CA PRO A 453 0.57 -14.85 6.30
C PRO A 453 1.88 -14.64 7.08
N LEU A 454 2.97 -15.13 6.50
CA LEU A 454 4.34 -14.77 6.82
C LEU A 454 4.82 -13.78 5.76
N SER A 455 5.43 -12.67 6.19
CA SER A 455 5.92 -11.64 5.29
C SER A 455 7.32 -11.19 5.68
N VAL A 456 8.16 -11.02 4.66
CA VAL A 456 9.49 -10.42 4.81
C VAL A 456 9.51 -9.04 4.18
N GLN A 457 10.39 -8.20 4.66
CA GLN A 457 10.66 -6.89 4.09
C GLN A 457 12.02 -6.92 3.38
N LEU A 458 12.03 -6.48 2.13
CA LEU A 458 13.24 -6.19 1.39
C LEU A 458 13.43 -4.68 1.36
N ALA A 459 14.62 -4.20 1.74
CA ALA A 459 14.96 -2.79 1.68
C ALA A 459 16.30 -2.59 0.96
N GLY A 460 16.43 -1.50 0.21
CA GLY A 460 17.61 -1.24 -0.61
C GLY A 460 17.60 0.17 -1.18
N ARG A 461 18.35 0.38 -2.27
CA ARG A 461 18.46 1.70 -2.92
C ARG A 461 17.39 1.94 -3.98
N ASP A 462 16.95 0.90 -4.67
CA ASP A 462 16.18 1.03 -5.90
C ASP A 462 14.89 0.20 -5.86
N GLU A 463 13.78 0.85 -6.18
CA GLU A 463 12.46 0.23 -6.23
C GLU A 463 12.39 -0.88 -7.29
N ASP A 464 13.02 -0.67 -8.47
CA ASP A 464 13.04 -1.66 -9.56
C ASP A 464 13.72 -2.96 -9.13
N MET A 465 14.88 -2.85 -8.48
CA MET A 465 15.59 -4.02 -7.95
C MET A 465 14.71 -4.74 -6.92
N LEU A 466 14.12 -4.02 -5.95
CA LEU A 466 13.28 -4.63 -4.92
C LEU A 466 12.07 -5.37 -5.51
N LEU A 467 11.41 -4.82 -6.53
CA LEU A 467 10.31 -5.49 -7.23
C LEU A 467 10.76 -6.76 -7.95
N ARG A 468 11.93 -6.75 -8.56
CA ARG A 468 12.50 -7.93 -9.24
C ARG A 468 12.88 -9.02 -8.24
N LEU A 469 13.46 -8.65 -7.09
CA LEU A 469 13.74 -9.57 -5.99
C LEU A 469 12.44 -10.15 -5.40
N ALA A 470 11.39 -9.34 -5.28
CA ALA A 470 10.07 -9.81 -4.83
C ALA A 470 9.46 -10.85 -5.78
N VAL A 471 9.67 -10.71 -7.10
CA VAL A 471 9.25 -11.73 -8.09
C VAL A 471 10.01 -13.04 -7.88
N THR A 472 11.32 -12.99 -7.56
CA THR A 472 12.16 -14.19 -7.33
C THR A 472 11.69 -14.98 -6.11
N LEU A 473 11.16 -14.34 -5.06
CA LEU A 473 10.60 -15.02 -3.90
C LEU A 473 9.26 -15.74 -4.21
N GLY A 474 8.63 -15.43 -5.35
CA GLY A 474 7.43 -16.10 -5.82
C GLY A 474 6.16 -15.72 -5.05
N LYS A 475 5.02 -16.29 -5.49
CA LYS A 475 3.77 -16.26 -4.73
C LYS A 475 3.73 -17.45 -3.78
N PRO A 476 3.61 -17.24 -2.46
CA PRO A 476 3.30 -18.35 -1.57
C PRO A 476 1.87 -18.86 -1.89
N ASN A 477 1.66 -20.17 -1.82
CA ASN A 477 0.31 -20.72 -1.75
C ASN A 477 -0.29 -20.29 -0.40
N LEU A 478 -1.17 -19.31 -0.43
CA LEU A 478 -1.92 -18.81 0.75
C LEU A 478 -3.27 -19.54 0.91
N THR A 479 -3.48 -20.61 0.09
CA THR A 479 -4.68 -21.49 0.14
C THR A 479 -4.40 -22.73 0.96
#